data_51148eb261e6916635cecb86a8fdb87b
#
_entry.id   51148eb261e6916635cecb86a8fdb87b
#
_cell.length_a   1.000
_cell.length_b   1.000
_cell.length_c   1.000
_cell.angle_alpha   90.00
_cell.angle_beta   90.00
_cell.angle_gamma   90.00
#
_symmetry.space_group_name_H-M   'P 1'
#
loop_
_entity.id
_entity.type
_entity.pdbx_description
1 polymer ?
#
loop_
_entity_poly.entity_id
_entity_poly.type
_entity_poly.pdbx_seq_one_letter_code
_entity_poly.pdbx_strand_id
1 'polypeptide(L)'
;MIVSIFSRVTQAALTASFLVLLLAQPGAAQDAARIIQVIEDRQVPNRQGLDPFTLRELMDRFHVPGLSIAVIRNFEIDWAQGWGVADVESAAPVKTDTMFQAASMSKPVAAMASLKAIQEGKFGLDQDINTVLRSWKLPASEFNARSPVTPRELMSHTSGTGDGFGFPGYAPSSPVPTVPQILDGLPPSNVGKVRLERTPMTAYKYSGGGVMIEQLALTDTLGKPFPRIMQEFVLNPLGMSNSTYEQPLPAEREKQAARAHSGSGRHMDAPWHIYPEMAAAGLWTTPTDLARLLIEVQLTLLGKSQRVLTQRMMEEMVTPVGVGPFAVGFTIEKMGEGWYFGHDGANWGFRSDMLAHRVKGYGVVIMTNSDSGGALMREVRDRIARAYGWDTLDKPVAR
;
A
#
# COMPACT_ATOMS: atom_id res chain seq x y z
N MET A 1 63.11 -48.47 23.37
CA MET A 1 62.41 -48.79 22.10
C MET A 1 60.93 -48.99 22.51
N ILE A 2 60.12 -47.88 22.54
CA ILE A 2 58.70 -47.90 22.93
C ILE A 2 57.96 -47.22 21.78
N VAL A 3 57.06 -47.98 21.13
CA VAL A 3 56.24 -47.55 19.99
C VAL A 3 54.94 -47.02 20.61
N SER A 4 54.66 -45.73 20.36
CA SER A 4 53.39 -45.10 20.74
C SER A 4 52.37 -45.23 19.60
N ILE A 5 51.21 -45.82 19.88
CA ILE A 5 50.06 -45.95 18.98
C ILE A 5 49.10 -44.80 19.28
N PHE A 6 48.94 -43.87 18.32
CA PHE A 6 47.90 -42.84 18.35
C PHE A 6 46.59 -43.39 17.78
N SER A 7 45.57 -43.51 18.63
CA SER A 7 44.22 -43.78 18.26
C SER A 7 43.53 -42.48 17.78
N ARG A 8 43.02 -42.45 16.54
CA ARG A 8 42.18 -41.37 16.02
C ARG A 8 40.72 -41.69 16.38
N VAL A 9 40.13 -40.86 17.23
CA VAL A 9 38.68 -40.82 17.47
C VAL A 9 38.06 -39.85 16.49
N THR A 10 37.29 -40.34 15.53
CA THR A 10 36.45 -39.55 14.63
C THR A 10 35.14 -39.20 15.33
N GLN A 11 34.97 -37.93 15.69
CA GLN A 11 33.69 -37.40 16.16
C GLN A 11 32.80 -37.12 14.94
N ALA A 12 31.73 -37.91 14.77
CA ALA A 12 30.65 -37.63 13.87
C ALA A 12 29.69 -36.64 14.51
N ALA A 13 29.64 -35.41 14.01
CA ALA A 13 28.65 -34.41 14.43
C ALA A 13 27.33 -34.71 13.72
N LEU A 14 26.32 -35.18 14.49
CA LEU A 14 24.96 -35.25 14.04
C LEU A 14 24.34 -33.82 14.10
N THR A 15 24.15 -33.19 12.95
CA THR A 15 23.32 -32.00 12.81
C THR A 15 21.85 -32.42 12.75
N ALA A 16 21.15 -32.27 13.86
CA ALA A 16 19.70 -32.42 13.91
C ALA A 16 19.07 -31.13 13.37
N SER A 17 18.57 -31.19 12.14
CA SER A 17 17.72 -30.13 11.57
C SER A 17 16.35 -30.21 12.22
N PHE A 18 16.05 -29.28 13.14
CA PHE A 18 14.69 -29.08 13.64
C PHE A 18 13.86 -28.41 12.58
N LEU A 19 13.05 -29.20 11.85
CA LEU A 19 11.96 -28.71 11.01
C LEU A 19 10.83 -28.29 11.97
N VAL A 20 10.73 -26.99 12.30
CA VAL A 20 9.57 -26.45 13.03
C VAL A 20 8.40 -26.41 12.03
N LEU A 21 7.61 -27.47 12.03
CA LEU A 21 6.27 -27.43 11.44
C LEU A 21 5.42 -26.50 12.33
N LEU A 22 5.14 -25.30 11.86
CA LEU A 22 4.09 -24.43 12.40
C LEU A 22 2.74 -25.11 12.08
N LEU A 23 2.29 -26.00 12.95
CA LEU A 23 0.93 -26.51 12.95
C LEU A 23 0.01 -25.33 13.35
N ALA A 24 -0.74 -24.77 12.40
CA ALA A 24 -1.83 -23.86 12.72
C ALA A 24 -2.72 -24.52 13.78
N GLN A 25 -2.97 -23.83 14.88
CA GLN A 25 -3.80 -24.37 15.95
C GLN A 25 -5.24 -24.55 15.42
N PRO A 26 -5.87 -25.72 15.56
CA PRO A 26 -7.21 -25.98 15.01
C PRO A 26 -8.26 -24.96 15.44
N GLY A 27 -8.14 -24.37 16.62
CA GLY A 27 -9.04 -23.34 17.13
C GLY A 27 -8.97 -22.01 16.39
N ALA A 28 -7.79 -21.59 15.92
CA ALA A 28 -7.63 -20.31 15.20
C ALA A 28 -8.28 -20.36 13.81
N ALA A 29 -8.13 -21.48 13.09
CA ALA A 29 -8.75 -21.66 11.78
C ALA A 29 -10.29 -21.72 11.87
N GLN A 30 -10.85 -22.37 12.91
CA GLN A 30 -12.30 -22.39 13.15
C GLN A 30 -12.84 -21.00 13.51
N ASP A 31 -12.06 -20.20 14.26
CA ASP A 31 -12.43 -18.83 14.64
C ASP A 31 -12.47 -17.93 13.40
N ALA A 32 -11.45 -18.02 12.54
CA ALA A 32 -11.39 -17.28 11.27
C ALA A 32 -12.57 -17.64 10.34
N ALA A 33 -12.87 -18.92 10.15
CA ALA A 33 -14.00 -19.38 9.33
C ALA A 33 -15.34 -18.85 9.86
N ARG A 34 -15.54 -18.84 11.19
CA ARG A 34 -16.74 -18.29 11.81
C ARG A 34 -16.86 -16.79 11.58
N ILE A 35 -15.76 -16.05 11.68
CA ILE A 35 -15.76 -14.60 11.44
C ILE A 35 -16.04 -14.29 9.98
N ILE A 36 -15.44 -15.01 9.04
CA ILE A 36 -15.73 -14.88 7.60
C ILE A 36 -17.21 -15.09 7.34
N GLN A 37 -17.81 -16.15 7.90
CA GLN A 37 -19.25 -16.42 7.77
C GLN A 37 -20.10 -15.24 8.30
N VAL A 38 -19.75 -14.66 9.46
CA VAL A 38 -20.43 -13.49 10.02
C VAL A 38 -20.36 -12.28 9.08
N ILE A 39 -19.23 -12.09 8.38
CA ILE A 39 -19.07 -10.99 7.42
C ILE A 39 -19.88 -11.23 6.15
N GLU A 40 -19.98 -12.49 5.70
CA GLU A 40 -20.73 -12.91 4.52
C GLU A 40 -22.25 -12.84 4.73
N ASP A 41 -22.72 -13.15 5.93
CA ASP A 41 -24.13 -13.21 6.26
C ASP A 41 -24.80 -11.82 6.35
N ARG A 42 -26.11 -11.85 6.37
CA ARG A 42 -26.95 -10.68 6.65
C ARG A 42 -26.68 -10.17 8.05
N GLN A 43 -26.61 -8.86 8.18
CA GLN A 43 -26.31 -8.21 9.46
C GLN A 43 -27.60 -7.84 10.18
N VAL A 44 -27.51 -7.55 11.48
CA VAL A 44 -28.60 -6.90 12.20
C VAL A 44 -28.77 -5.45 11.71
N PRO A 45 -30.01 -4.89 11.75
CA PRO A 45 -30.27 -3.55 11.23
C PRO A 45 -29.29 -2.48 11.72
N ASN A 46 -28.79 -1.71 10.78
CA ASN A 46 -27.90 -0.57 11.00
C ASN A 46 -28.47 0.73 10.37
N ARG A 47 -27.68 1.80 10.37
CA ARG A 47 -28.11 3.11 9.84
C ARG A 47 -28.12 3.20 8.31
N GLN A 48 -27.42 2.30 7.62
CA GLN A 48 -27.19 2.44 6.18
C GLN A 48 -28.17 1.63 5.32
N GLY A 49 -28.99 0.79 5.94
CA GLY A 49 -29.93 -0.05 5.24
C GLY A 49 -29.30 -1.14 4.37
N LEU A 50 -28.02 -1.49 4.62
CA LEU A 50 -27.29 -2.54 3.90
C LEU A 50 -27.28 -3.89 4.63
N ASP A 51 -27.74 -3.93 5.88
CA ASP A 51 -27.78 -5.13 6.71
C ASP A 51 -28.57 -6.30 6.13
N PRO A 52 -29.68 -6.10 5.39
CA PRO A 52 -30.45 -7.21 4.82
C PRO A 52 -29.71 -7.98 3.73
N PHE A 53 -28.55 -7.50 3.28
CA PHE A 53 -27.82 -8.10 2.17
C PHE A 53 -26.65 -8.95 2.67
N THR A 54 -26.47 -10.13 2.07
CA THR A 54 -25.24 -10.92 2.17
C THR A 54 -24.09 -10.19 1.45
N LEU A 55 -22.84 -10.57 1.70
CA LEU A 55 -21.69 -10.03 0.98
C LEU A 55 -21.84 -10.22 -0.54
N ARG A 56 -22.33 -11.36 -0.98
CA ARG A 56 -22.55 -11.62 -2.41
C ARG A 56 -23.58 -10.66 -3.01
N GLU A 57 -24.73 -10.49 -2.35
CA GLU A 57 -25.76 -9.55 -2.78
C GLU A 57 -25.25 -8.09 -2.80
N LEU A 58 -24.32 -7.74 -1.90
CA LEU A 58 -23.67 -6.42 -1.92
C LEU A 58 -22.69 -6.27 -3.10
N MET A 59 -21.89 -7.30 -3.39
CA MET A 59 -21.02 -7.30 -4.57
C MET A 59 -21.84 -7.10 -5.84
N ASP A 60 -22.94 -7.83 -5.99
CA ASP A 60 -23.85 -7.72 -7.14
C ASP A 60 -24.50 -6.32 -7.20
N ARG A 61 -24.98 -5.78 -6.08
CA ARG A 61 -25.60 -4.46 -5.97
C ARG A 61 -24.66 -3.31 -6.31
N PHE A 62 -23.40 -3.42 -5.90
CA PHE A 62 -22.38 -2.42 -6.19
C PHE A 62 -21.60 -2.71 -7.49
N HIS A 63 -21.98 -3.76 -8.22
CA HIS A 63 -21.31 -4.16 -9.47
C HIS A 63 -19.80 -4.37 -9.30
N VAL A 64 -19.41 -5.06 -8.24
CA VAL A 64 -18.01 -5.42 -7.95
C VAL A 64 -17.77 -6.89 -8.29
N PRO A 65 -17.14 -7.20 -9.43
CA PRO A 65 -16.92 -8.59 -9.84
C PRO A 65 -15.99 -9.36 -8.90
N GLY A 66 -14.94 -8.71 -8.39
CA GLY A 66 -13.91 -9.34 -7.58
C GLY A 66 -13.54 -8.50 -6.35
N LEU A 67 -13.38 -9.21 -5.24
CA LEU A 67 -13.01 -8.65 -3.93
C LEU A 67 -11.92 -9.54 -3.32
N SER A 68 -10.89 -8.95 -2.74
CA SER A 68 -9.86 -9.64 -1.96
C SER A 68 -9.60 -8.90 -0.66
N ILE A 69 -9.46 -9.64 0.44
CA ILE A 69 -9.31 -9.08 1.79
C ILE A 69 -8.20 -9.82 2.53
N ALA A 70 -7.44 -9.10 3.35
CA ALA A 70 -6.61 -9.64 4.41
C ALA A 70 -6.89 -8.90 5.72
N VAL A 71 -7.08 -9.64 6.79
CA VAL A 71 -7.33 -9.10 8.13
C VAL A 71 -6.17 -9.42 9.06
N ILE A 72 -5.78 -8.41 9.83
CA ILE A 72 -4.72 -8.47 10.82
C ILE A 72 -5.36 -8.55 12.22
N ARG A 73 -4.89 -9.49 13.03
CA ARG A 73 -5.22 -9.62 14.46
C ARG A 73 -3.95 -10.01 15.24
N ASN A 74 -3.71 -9.38 16.37
CA ASN A 74 -2.56 -9.66 17.23
C ASN A 74 -1.21 -9.55 16.49
N PHE A 75 -1.07 -8.58 15.57
CA PHE A 75 0.15 -8.36 14.75
C PHE A 75 0.48 -9.49 13.77
N GLU A 76 -0.50 -10.29 13.40
CA GLU A 76 -0.38 -11.40 12.46
C GLU A 76 -1.55 -11.35 11.46
N ILE A 77 -1.37 -11.98 10.30
CA ILE A 77 -2.48 -12.16 9.35
C ILE A 77 -3.39 -13.24 9.94
N ASP A 78 -4.59 -12.84 10.35
CA ASP A 78 -5.60 -13.75 10.88
C ASP A 78 -6.20 -14.61 9.77
N TRP A 79 -6.57 -13.97 8.66
CA TRP A 79 -7.00 -14.64 7.44
C TRP A 79 -6.85 -13.74 6.21
N ALA A 80 -6.83 -14.38 5.03
CA ALA A 80 -6.95 -13.72 3.74
C ALA A 80 -7.88 -14.53 2.86
N GLN A 81 -8.76 -13.87 2.08
CA GLN A 81 -9.71 -14.54 1.20
C GLN A 81 -10.10 -13.67 0.01
N GLY A 82 -10.42 -14.32 -1.12
CA GLY A 82 -10.98 -13.71 -2.31
C GLY A 82 -12.41 -14.14 -2.55
N TRP A 83 -13.22 -13.27 -3.16
CA TRP A 83 -14.59 -13.52 -3.59
C TRP A 83 -14.79 -13.05 -5.02
N GLY A 84 -15.70 -13.73 -5.72
CA GLY A 84 -16.05 -13.40 -7.10
C GLY A 84 -14.94 -13.71 -8.09
N VAL A 85 -14.83 -12.90 -9.15
CA VAL A 85 -13.95 -13.16 -10.29
C VAL A 85 -12.93 -12.06 -10.52
N ALA A 86 -11.71 -12.46 -10.84
CA ALA A 86 -10.63 -11.58 -11.24
C ALA A 86 -10.88 -10.97 -12.63
N ASP A 87 -11.69 -11.65 -13.44
CA ASP A 87 -12.08 -11.25 -14.79
C ASP A 87 -13.45 -11.85 -15.12
N VAL A 88 -14.40 -11.01 -15.54
CA VAL A 88 -15.76 -11.44 -15.87
C VAL A 88 -15.84 -12.22 -17.18
N GLU A 89 -14.87 -12.04 -18.08
CA GLU A 89 -14.85 -12.71 -19.38
C GLU A 89 -14.39 -14.16 -19.25
N SER A 90 -13.30 -14.40 -18.55
CA SER A 90 -12.77 -15.75 -18.30
C SER A 90 -13.41 -16.46 -17.11
N ALA A 91 -14.14 -15.73 -16.28
CA ALA A 91 -14.69 -16.19 -15.00
C ALA A 91 -13.60 -16.75 -14.03
N ALA A 92 -12.34 -16.32 -14.19
CA ALA A 92 -11.25 -16.71 -13.31
C ALA A 92 -11.53 -16.24 -11.88
N PRO A 93 -11.50 -17.13 -10.86
CA PRO A 93 -11.83 -16.73 -9.50
C PRO A 93 -10.75 -15.83 -8.90
N VAL A 94 -11.15 -14.91 -8.02
CA VAL A 94 -10.20 -14.19 -7.15
C VAL A 94 -9.63 -15.17 -6.13
N LYS A 95 -8.30 -15.20 -6.03
CA LYS A 95 -7.54 -15.96 -5.05
C LYS A 95 -6.76 -15.02 -4.12
N THR A 96 -6.16 -15.56 -3.07
CA THR A 96 -5.35 -14.79 -2.11
C THR A 96 -4.04 -14.26 -2.71
N ASP A 97 -3.58 -14.86 -3.81
CA ASP A 97 -2.43 -14.45 -4.61
C ASP A 97 -2.80 -13.63 -5.87
N THR A 98 -4.08 -13.38 -6.10
CA THR A 98 -4.53 -12.49 -7.19
C THR A 98 -4.03 -11.06 -6.92
N MET A 99 -3.28 -10.50 -7.88
CA MET A 99 -2.73 -9.15 -7.80
C MET A 99 -3.74 -8.12 -8.30
N PHE A 100 -3.84 -7.03 -7.59
CA PHE A 100 -4.63 -5.85 -7.96
C PHE A 100 -3.73 -4.63 -8.06
N GLN A 101 -4.15 -3.61 -8.81
CA GLN A 101 -3.51 -2.30 -8.71
C GLN A 101 -3.86 -1.65 -7.38
N ALA A 102 -2.83 -1.31 -6.62
CA ALA A 102 -2.96 -0.66 -5.31
C ALA A 102 -3.31 0.82 -5.42
N ALA A 103 -3.14 1.40 -6.60
CA ALA A 103 -3.31 2.83 -6.81
C ALA A 103 -2.53 3.65 -5.77
N SER A 104 -3.16 4.61 -5.11
CA SER A 104 -2.48 5.50 -4.15
C SER A 104 -1.96 4.80 -2.90
N MET A 105 -2.33 3.56 -2.61
CA MET A 105 -1.64 2.77 -1.58
C MET A 105 -0.16 2.47 -1.96
N SER A 106 0.25 2.79 -3.18
CA SER A 106 1.66 2.81 -3.61
C SER A 106 2.50 3.80 -2.80
N LYS A 107 1.91 4.94 -2.39
CA LYS A 107 2.61 6.06 -1.76
C LYS A 107 3.28 5.71 -0.43
N PRO A 108 2.60 5.12 0.56
CA PRO A 108 3.25 4.75 1.81
C PRO A 108 4.32 3.66 1.64
N VAL A 109 4.16 2.77 0.66
CA VAL A 109 5.20 1.77 0.33
C VAL A 109 6.45 2.47 -0.25
N ALA A 110 6.26 3.44 -1.15
CA ALA A 110 7.35 4.26 -1.71
C ALA A 110 8.00 5.15 -0.64
N ALA A 111 7.19 5.76 0.24
CA ALA A 111 7.69 6.57 1.36
C ALA A 111 8.59 5.77 2.30
N MET A 112 8.26 4.49 2.55
CA MET A 112 9.13 3.60 3.34
C MET A 112 10.51 3.40 2.68
N ALA A 113 10.57 3.29 1.35
CA ALA A 113 11.84 3.21 0.62
C ALA A 113 12.62 4.53 0.70
N SER A 114 11.95 5.67 0.62
CA SER A 114 12.58 6.99 0.78
C SER A 114 13.15 7.17 2.18
N LEU A 115 12.40 6.81 3.21
CA LEU A 115 12.88 6.84 4.60
C LEU A 115 14.04 5.86 4.82
N LYS A 116 14.06 4.73 4.13
CA LYS A 116 15.20 3.80 4.14
C LYS A 116 16.45 4.44 3.53
N ALA A 117 16.32 5.10 2.38
CA ALA A 117 17.43 5.84 1.77
C ALA A 117 17.93 6.98 2.68
N ILE A 118 17.02 7.72 3.32
CA ILE A 118 17.34 8.77 4.29
C ILE A 118 18.06 8.19 5.52
N GLN A 119 17.57 7.09 6.06
CA GLN A 119 18.21 6.37 7.17
C GLN A 119 19.63 5.91 6.84
N GLU A 120 19.89 5.57 5.58
CA GLU A 120 21.22 5.21 5.07
C GLU A 120 22.10 6.42 4.71
N GLY A 121 21.63 7.64 4.99
CA GLY A 121 22.37 8.87 4.75
C GLY A 121 22.51 9.27 3.28
N LYS A 122 21.63 8.76 2.40
CA LYS A 122 21.67 9.08 0.97
C LYS A 122 21.23 10.53 0.68
N PHE A 123 20.26 11.03 1.42
CA PHE A 123 19.82 12.42 1.49
C PHE A 123 19.05 12.66 2.80
N GLY A 124 18.69 13.91 3.10
CA GLY A 124 18.00 14.28 4.34
C GLY A 124 16.49 14.41 4.16
N LEU A 125 15.71 14.07 5.20
CA LEU A 125 14.24 14.18 5.18
C LEU A 125 13.79 15.66 5.04
N ASP A 126 14.54 16.59 5.61
CA ASP A 126 14.29 18.02 5.57
C ASP A 126 15.31 18.78 4.70
N GLN A 127 15.99 18.09 3.80
CA GLN A 127 16.91 18.64 2.83
C GLN A 127 16.16 19.29 1.65
N ASP A 128 16.67 20.38 1.10
CA ASP A 128 16.15 20.96 -0.15
C ASP A 128 16.20 19.91 -1.26
N ILE A 129 15.02 19.54 -1.78
CA ILE A 129 14.88 18.52 -2.81
C ILE A 129 15.69 18.83 -4.07
N ASN A 130 15.84 20.10 -4.42
CA ASN A 130 16.63 20.51 -5.56
C ASN A 130 18.13 20.23 -5.41
N THR A 131 18.63 20.01 -4.21
CA THR A 131 20.02 19.57 -3.98
C THR A 131 20.18 18.07 -4.17
N VAL A 132 19.08 17.29 -4.09
CA VAL A 132 19.03 15.84 -4.27
C VAL A 132 18.80 15.46 -5.74
N LEU A 133 17.84 16.10 -6.39
CA LEU A 133 17.50 15.86 -7.79
C LEU A 133 18.66 16.16 -8.74
N ARG A 134 18.83 15.36 -9.80
CA ARG A 134 19.86 15.49 -10.83
C ARG A 134 19.28 15.64 -12.24
N SER A 135 18.37 14.76 -12.61
CA SER A 135 17.81 14.68 -13.96
C SER A 135 16.71 15.69 -14.27
N TRP A 136 16.18 16.32 -13.22
CA TRP A 136 15.19 17.39 -13.29
C TRP A 136 15.29 18.27 -12.05
N LYS A 137 14.77 19.49 -12.12
CA LYS A 137 14.72 20.40 -10.97
C LYS A 137 13.33 20.99 -10.85
N LEU A 138 12.84 21.07 -9.62
CA LEU A 138 11.64 21.83 -9.32
C LEU A 138 11.90 23.31 -9.63
N PRO A 139 11.13 23.94 -10.54
CA PRO A 139 11.38 25.31 -10.95
C PRO A 139 11.35 26.30 -9.81
N ALA A 140 12.21 27.28 -9.88
CA ALA A 140 12.19 28.41 -8.95
C ALA A 140 10.89 29.20 -9.09
N SER A 141 10.34 29.62 -7.96
CA SER A 141 9.12 30.42 -7.87
C SER A 141 9.18 31.32 -6.62
N GLU A 142 8.26 32.25 -6.50
CA GLU A 142 8.10 33.06 -5.28
C GLU A 142 7.81 32.19 -4.04
N PHE A 143 7.21 31.01 -4.23
CA PHE A 143 6.80 30.09 -3.15
C PHE A 143 7.97 29.33 -2.52
N ASN A 144 9.00 28.97 -3.29
CA ASN A 144 10.16 28.23 -2.78
C ASN A 144 11.43 29.08 -2.60
N ALA A 145 11.36 30.37 -2.90
CA ALA A 145 12.52 31.27 -2.79
C ALA A 145 13.07 31.38 -1.36
N ARG A 146 12.22 31.26 -0.35
CA ARG A 146 12.58 31.38 1.08
C ARG A 146 12.27 30.11 1.89
N SER A 147 11.57 29.14 1.30
CA SER A 147 11.16 27.89 1.93
C SER A 147 11.34 26.75 0.90
N PRO A 148 12.53 26.16 0.82
CA PRO A 148 12.78 25.08 -0.14
C PRO A 148 11.88 23.88 0.17
N VAL A 149 11.47 23.19 -0.88
CA VAL A 149 10.66 21.96 -0.75
C VAL A 149 11.53 20.81 -0.27
N THR A 150 11.02 20.04 0.66
CA THR A 150 11.72 18.91 1.28
C THR A 150 11.05 17.56 0.97
N PRO A 151 11.76 16.42 1.07
CA PRO A 151 11.17 15.08 1.00
C PRO A 151 9.98 14.88 1.96
N ARG A 152 10.08 15.38 3.19
CA ARG A 152 8.97 15.35 4.17
C ARG A 152 7.70 15.94 3.58
N GLU A 153 7.80 17.13 3.02
CA GLU A 153 6.66 17.88 2.49
C GLU A 153 6.06 17.27 1.23
N LEU A 154 6.88 16.64 0.39
CA LEU A 154 6.42 15.90 -0.79
C LEU A 154 5.58 14.69 -0.38
N MET A 155 6.06 13.90 0.58
CA MET A 155 5.41 12.68 1.04
C MET A 155 4.22 12.92 1.99
N SER A 156 4.11 14.11 2.58
CA SER A 156 2.98 14.51 3.45
C SER A 156 1.96 15.41 2.75
N HIS A 157 2.15 15.70 1.47
CA HIS A 157 1.28 16.58 0.67
C HIS A 157 1.18 18.02 1.21
N THR A 158 2.28 18.50 1.78
CA THR A 158 2.41 19.87 2.33
C THR A 158 3.42 20.73 1.56
N SER A 159 3.96 20.21 0.46
CA SER A 159 4.97 20.86 -0.39
C SER A 159 4.46 22.09 -1.15
N GLY A 160 3.14 22.27 -1.25
CA GLY A 160 2.53 23.35 -2.03
C GLY A 160 2.42 23.08 -3.53
N THR A 161 2.71 21.86 -3.99
CA THR A 161 2.50 21.44 -5.39
C THR A 161 1.03 21.48 -5.77
N GLY A 162 0.74 21.97 -6.98
CA GLY A 162 -0.59 22.32 -7.46
C GLY A 162 -1.25 21.33 -8.41
N ASP A 163 -0.64 20.18 -8.66
CA ASP A 163 -1.18 19.14 -9.52
C ASP A 163 -2.48 18.52 -8.96
N GLY A 164 -3.30 18.00 -9.84
CA GLY A 164 -4.61 17.45 -9.50
C GLY A 164 -4.58 16.10 -8.81
N PHE A 165 -5.78 15.56 -8.62
CA PHE A 165 -6.00 14.25 -8.01
C PHE A 165 -5.61 13.12 -8.95
N GLY A 166 -4.51 12.42 -8.67
CA GLY A 166 -4.17 11.16 -9.29
C GLY A 166 -3.83 11.26 -10.79
N PHE A 167 -3.68 10.11 -11.38
CA PHE A 167 -3.25 9.93 -12.76
C PHE A 167 -4.27 9.04 -13.48
N PRO A 168 -4.65 9.36 -14.74
CA PRO A 168 -5.55 8.50 -15.50
C PRO A 168 -4.90 7.19 -15.96
N GLY A 169 -3.56 7.12 -15.92
CA GLY A 169 -2.79 6.01 -16.46
C GLY A 169 -2.78 6.00 -18.00
N TYR A 170 -2.10 5.03 -18.55
CA TYR A 170 -1.87 4.90 -20.01
C TYR A 170 -2.37 3.54 -20.47
N ALA A 171 -3.11 3.50 -21.57
CA ALA A 171 -3.47 2.23 -22.21
C ALA A 171 -2.19 1.44 -22.57
N PRO A 172 -2.19 0.09 -22.50
CA PRO A 172 -0.99 -0.71 -22.77
C PRO A 172 -0.35 -0.48 -24.16
N SER A 173 -1.14 -0.02 -25.14
CA SER A 173 -0.67 0.32 -26.49
C SER A 173 -0.15 1.75 -26.62
N SER A 174 -0.30 2.59 -25.60
CA SER A 174 0.11 4.00 -25.64
C SER A 174 1.59 4.18 -25.31
N PRO A 175 2.25 5.20 -25.89
CA PRO A 175 3.59 5.58 -25.45
C PRO A 175 3.59 5.96 -23.96
N VAL A 176 4.59 5.52 -23.22
CA VAL A 176 4.75 5.77 -21.78
C VAL A 176 5.77 6.89 -21.57
N PRO A 177 5.42 8.00 -20.88
CA PRO A 177 6.35 9.08 -20.61
C PRO A 177 7.41 8.72 -19.57
N THR A 178 8.53 9.43 -19.64
CA THR A 178 9.53 9.46 -18.55
C THR A 178 9.05 10.33 -17.38
N VAL A 179 9.61 10.16 -16.20
CA VAL A 179 9.27 10.98 -15.02
C VAL A 179 9.47 12.49 -15.30
N PRO A 180 10.57 12.97 -15.88
CA PRO A 180 10.70 14.37 -16.26
C PRO A 180 9.59 14.87 -17.21
N GLN A 181 9.18 14.06 -18.19
CA GLN A 181 8.07 14.45 -19.10
C GLN A 181 6.75 14.58 -18.33
N ILE A 182 6.46 13.70 -17.38
CA ILE A 182 5.29 13.82 -16.50
C ILE A 182 5.36 15.12 -15.69
N LEU A 183 6.50 15.38 -15.04
CA LEU A 183 6.69 16.57 -14.20
C LEU A 183 6.60 17.88 -14.99
N ASP A 184 6.98 17.88 -16.24
CA ASP A 184 6.87 19.04 -17.14
C ASP A 184 5.57 19.09 -17.96
N GLY A 185 4.72 18.05 -17.89
CA GLY A 185 3.49 17.95 -18.67
C GLY A 185 3.76 17.89 -20.17
N LEU A 186 4.87 17.28 -20.58
CA LEU A 186 5.28 17.16 -21.98
C LEU A 186 4.81 15.85 -22.60
N PRO A 187 4.42 15.84 -23.87
CA PRO A 187 4.04 14.60 -24.56
C PRO A 187 5.11 13.50 -24.42
N PRO A 188 4.70 12.25 -24.22
CA PRO A 188 3.34 11.70 -24.24
C PRO A 188 2.59 11.78 -22.90
N SER A 189 3.03 12.60 -21.92
CA SER A 189 2.31 12.80 -20.67
C SER A 189 0.86 13.25 -20.92
N ASN A 190 -0.10 12.62 -20.24
CA ASN A 190 -1.52 12.95 -20.28
C ASN A 190 -2.00 13.79 -19.09
N VAL A 191 -1.06 14.33 -18.31
CA VAL A 191 -1.31 15.23 -17.18
C VAL A 191 -0.57 16.54 -17.35
N GLY A 192 -1.02 17.58 -16.64
CA GLY A 192 -0.39 18.90 -16.66
C GLY A 192 0.94 18.92 -15.88
N LYS A 193 1.69 20.01 -16.08
CA LYS A 193 2.97 20.21 -15.39
C LYS A 193 2.82 20.34 -13.88
N VAL A 194 3.76 19.75 -13.14
CA VAL A 194 3.85 19.87 -11.69
C VAL A 194 4.61 21.14 -11.32
N ARG A 195 3.96 22.06 -10.58
CA ARG A 195 4.51 23.35 -10.13
C ARG A 195 4.01 23.68 -8.74
N LEU A 196 4.72 24.54 -8.04
CA LEU A 196 4.25 25.12 -6.79
C LEU A 196 3.15 26.15 -7.05
N GLU A 197 2.10 26.11 -6.26
CA GLU A 197 0.99 27.08 -6.24
C GLU A 197 0.91 27.82 -4.91
N ARG A 198 1.69 27.40 -3.92
CA ARG A 198 1.75 27.98 -2.57
C ARG A 198 3.08 27.68 -1.88
N THR A 199 3.38 28.45 -0.86
CA THR A 199 4.54 28.21 -0.01
C THR A 199 4.39 26.86 0.72
N PRO A 200 5.45 26.04 0.79
CA PRO A 200 5.46 24.81 1.56
C PRO A 200 4.98 25.00 3.00
N MET A 201 4.36 24.01 3.58
CA MET A 201 3.82 23.98 4.95
C MET A 201 2.72 25.00 5.27
N THR A 202 2.19 25.74 4.30
CA THR A 202 1.09 26.70 4.54
C THR A 202 -0.30 26.07 4.46
N ALA A 203 -0.47 24.99 3.70
CA ALA A 203 -1.72 24.24 3.61
C ALA A 203 -1.46 22.83 3.10
N TYR A 204 -2.32 21.92 3.49
CA TYR A 204 -2.44 20.59 2.90
C TYR A 204 -3.07 20.66 1.51
N LYS A 205 -2.46 19.98 0.55
CA LYS A 205 -3.05 19.69 -0.75
C LYS A 205 -2.49 18.38 -1.28
N TYR A 206 -3.35 17.40 -1.44
CA TYR A 206 -2.95 16.09 -2.00
C TYR A 206 -2.33 16.28 -3.39
N SER A 207 -1.14 15.70 -3.59
CA SER A 207 -0.35 15.86 -4.81
C SER A 207 0.30 14.54 -5.22
N GLY A 208 -0.13 13.99 -6.35
CA GLY A 208 0.55 12.87 -6.99
C GLY A 208 1.91 13.28 -7.57
N GLY A 209 1.98 14.49 -8.13
CA GLY A 209 3.21 15.04 -8.71
C GLY A 209 4.31 15.27 -7.66
N GLY A 210 3.95 15.66 -6.43
CA GLY A 210 4.90 15.72 -5.33
C GLY A 210 5.55 14.37 -5.05
N VAL A 211 4.78 13.29 -5.07
CA VAL A 211 5.31 11.93 -4.90
C VAL A 211 6.12 11.47 -6.11
N MET A 212 5.83 11.99 -7.32
CA MET A 212 6.67 11.75 -8.51
C MET A 212 8.05 12.40 -8.39
N ILE A 213 8.15 13.57 -7.77
CA ILE A 213 9.43 14.21 -7.46
C ILE A 213 10.24 13.30 -6.52
N GLU A 214 9.60 12.67 -5.54
CA GLU A 214 10.25 11.72 -4.63
C GLU A 214 10.71 10.44 -5.35
N GLN A 215 9.90 9.90 -6.29
CA GLN A 215 10.33 8.81 -7.17
C GLN A 215 11.63 9.16 -7.90
N LEU A 216 11.69 10.37 -8.44
CA LEU A 216 12.87 10.84 -9.17
C LEU A 216 14.08 11.01 -8.24
N ALA A 217 13.88 11.54 -7.03
CA ALA A 217 14.95 11.68 -6.03
C ALA A 217 15.58 10.34 -5.68
N LEU A 218 14.78 9.29 -5.50
CA LEU A 218 15.27 7.93 -5.27
C LEU A 218 16.09 7.40 -6.46
N THR A 219 15.57 7.52 -7.67
CA THR A 219 16.27 7.01 -8.88
C THR A 219 17.53 7.80 -9.17
N ASP A 220 17.51 9.12 -9.05
CA ASP A 220 18.66 9.98 -9.24
C ASP A 220 19.78 9.71 -8.22
N THR A 221 19.39 9.45 -6.96
CA THR A 221 20.36 9.24 -5.88
C THR A 221 20.97 7.84 -5.92
N LEU A 222 20.16 6.82 -6.17
CA LEU A 222 20.59 5.42 -6.09
C LEU A 222 21.10 4.89 -7.44
N GLY A 223 20.82 5.58 -8.56
CA GLY A 223 21.27 5.18 -9.89
C GLY A 223 20.65 3.86 -10.38
N LYS A 224 19.48 3.50 -9.85
CA LYS A 224 18.77 2.25 -10.18
C LYS A 224 17.35 2.55 -10.66
N PRO A 225 16.74 1.68 -11.50
CA PRO A 225 15.32 1.75 -11.81
C PRO A 225 14.47 1.67 -10.54
N PHE A 226 13.38 2.46 -10.49
CA PHE A 226 12.51 2.52 -9.31
C PHE A 226 11.97 1.15 -8.85
N PRO A 227 11.49 0.25 -9.74
CA PRO A 227 11.05 -1.09 -9.32
C PRO A 227 12.15 -1.88 -8.59
N ARG A 228 13.39 -1.75 -9.03
CA ARG A 228 14.53 -2.43 -8.41
C ARG A 228 14.82 -1.89 -7.01
N ILE A 229 14.73 -0.57 -6.82
CA ILE A 229 14.87 0.07 -5.51
C ILE A 229 13.79 -0.47 -4.56
N MET A 230 12.53 -0.48 -5.00
CA MET A 230 11.41 -0.95 -4.21
C MET A 230 11.55 -2.43 -3.83
N GLN A 231 12.00 -3.26 -4.77
CA GLN A 231 12.25 -4.68 -4.54
C GLN A 231 13.30 -4.90 -3.45
N GLU A 232 14.42 -4.15 -3.51
CA GLU A 232 15.53 -4.30 -2.57
C GLU A 232 15.22 -3.69 -1.19
N PHE A 233 14.58 -2.52 -1.15
CA PHE A 233 14.42 -1.75 0.08
C PHE A 233 13.19 -2.14 0.90
N VAL A 234 12.11 -2.59 0.23
CA VAL A 234 10.83 -2.83 0.90
C VAL A 234 10.27 -4.22 0.62
N LEU A 235 10.08 -4.59 -0.67
CA LEU A 235 9.29 -5.77 -1.00
C LEU A 235 9.95 -7.06 -0.51
N ASN A 236 11.25 -7.25 -0.80
CA ASN A 236 11.99 -8.44 -0.34
C ASN A 236 12.12 -8.49 1.20
N PRO A 237 12.56 -7.42 1.89
CA PRO A 237 12.65 -7.44 3.35
C PRO A 237 11.34 -7.79 4.06
N LEU A 238 10.19 -7.38 3.49
CA LEU A 238 8.87 -7.66 4.05
C LEU A 238 8.24 -8.97 3.56
N GLY A 239 8.88 -9.67 2.61
CA GLY A 239 8.35 -10.90 2.01
C GLY A 239 7.09 -10.65 1.16
N MET A 240 6.99 -9.49 0.51
CA MET A 240 5.90 -9.10 -0.39
C MET A 240 6.11 -9.70 -1.79
N SER A 241 6.08 -11.03 -1.88
CA SER A 241 6.47 -11.80 -3.08
C SER A 241 5.46 -11.67 -4.23
N ASN A 242 4.22 -11.30 -3.94
CA ASN A 242 3.17 -11.05 -4.95
C ASN A 242 3.03 -9.56 -5.24
N SER A 243 4.11 -8.79 -5.08
CA SER A 243 4.12 -7.34 -5.31
C SER A 243 5.20 -6.93 -6.27
N THR A 244 4.92 -5.91 -7.09
CA THR A 244 5.91 -5.30 -8.00
C THR A 244 5.51 -3.89 -8.39
N TYR A 245 6.51 -3.05 -8.66
CA TYR A 245 6.35 -1.73 -9.27
C TYR A 245 6.69 -1.71 -10.76
N GLU A 246 6.93 -2.87 -11.36
CA GLU A 246 7.21 -2.94 -12.79
C GLU A 246 6.00 -2.49 -13.61
N GLN A 247 6.27 -1.55 -14.52
CA GLN A 247 5.29 -0.95 -15.42
C GLN A 247 5.87 -0.89 -16.84
N PRO A 248 5.31 -1.61 -17.80
CA PRO A 248 4.13 -2.51 -17.70
C PRO A 248 4.39 -3.72 -16.80
N LEU A 249 3.28 -4.37 -16.34
CA LEU A 249 3.36 -5.61 -15.58
C LEU A 249 4.04 -6.69 -16.44
N PRO A 250 5.04 -7.44 -15.90
CA PRO A 250 5.69 -8.52 -16.62
C PRO A 250 4.72 -9.62 -17.06
N ALA A 251 4.88 -10.13 -18.27
CA ALA A 251 3.96 -11.09 -18.88
C ALA A 251 3.75 -12.37 -18.05
N GLU A 252 4.77 -12.84 -17.35
CA GLU A 252 4.69 -14.00 -16.46
C GLU A 252 3.77 -13.77 -15.25
N ARG A 253 3.54 -12.50 -14.85
CA ARG A 253 2.65 -12.11 -13.75
C ARG A 253 1.22 -11.80 -14.17
N GLU A 254 0.96 -11.60 -15.47
CA GLU A 254 -0.37 -11.25 -15.99
C GLU A 254 -1.45 -12.29 -15.63
N LYS A 255 -1.07 -13.56 -15.50
CA LYS A 255 -1.98 -14.65 -15.10
C LYS A 255 -2.49 -14.54 -13.67
N GLN A 256 -1.80 -13.78 -12.82
CA GLN A 256 -2.17 -13.53 -11.44
C GLN A 256 -2.89 -12.17 -11.28
N ALA A 257 -2.92 -11.35 -12.32
CA ALA A 257 -3.48 -10.01 -12.25
C ALA A 257 -5.01 -10.03 -12.47
N ALA A 258 -5.73 -9.33 -11.61
CA ALA A 258 -7.13 -9.01 -11.85
C ALA A 258 -7.26 -8.02 -13.00
N ARG A 259 -8.35 -8.10 -13.76
CA ARG A 259 -8.69 -7.15 -14.81
C ARG A 259 -9.53 -5.99 -14.26
N ALA A 260 -9.39 -4.85 -14.90
CA ALA A 260 -10.15 -3.65 -14.60
C ALA A 260 -11.60 -3.78 -15.06
N HIS A 261 -12.55 -3.34 -14.21
CA HIS A 261 -13.96 -3.28 -14.55
C HIS A 261 -14.55 -1.90 -14.28
N SER A 262 -15.49 -1.50 -15.12
CA SER A 262 -16.22 -0.24 -14.99
C SER A 262 -17.09 -0.20 -13.73
N GLY A 263 -17.62 0.95 -13.38
CA GLY A 263 -18.59 1.10 -12.29
C GLY A 263 -19.91 0.32 -12.46
N SER A 264 -20.16 -0.23 -13.65
CA SER A 264 -21.27 -1.18 -13.91
C SER A 264 -20.83 -2.65 -13.87
N GLY A 265 -19.59 -2.94 -13.44
CA GLY A 265 -19.04 -4.29 -13.37
C GLY A 265 -18.71 -4.93 -14.71
N ARG A 266 -18.72 -4.15 -15.80
CA ARG A 266 -18.42 -4.65 -17.15
C ARG A 266 -16.93 -4.51 -17.44
N HIS A 267 -16.47 -5.38 -18.33
CA HIS A 267 -15.15 -5.31 -18.93
C HIS A 267 -14.86 -3.91 -19.51
N MET A 268 -13.63 -3.45 -19.39
CA MET A 268 -13.16 -2.18 -19.93
C MET A 268 -12.33 -2.42 -21.21
N ASP A 269 -12.01 -1.35 -21.96
CA ASP A 269 -11.34 -1.42 -23.26
C ASP A 269 -9.92 -2.02 -23.19
N ALA A 270 -9.31 -2.02 -22.01
CA ALA A 270 -8.01 -2.62 -21.73
C ALA A 270 -8.08 -3.47 -20.45
N PRO A 271 -7.18 -4.45 -20.27
CA PRO A 271 -7.13 -5.24 -19.04
C PRO A 271 -6.82 -4.38 -17.80
N TRP A 272 -6.03 -3.34 -17.96
CA TRP A 272 -5.62 -2.34 -16.97
C TRP A 272 -4.90 -1.19 -17.68
N HIS A 273 -4.65 -0.09 -16.96
CA HIS A 273 -3.74 0.95 -17.39
C HIS A 273 -2.34 0.79 -16.81
N ILE A 274 -1.34 1.32 -17.49
CA ILE A 274 0.06 1.42 -17.06
C ILE A 274 0.22 2.74 -16.31
N TYR A 275 0.97 2.71 -15.20
CA TYR A 275 1.24 3.88 -14.37
C TYR A 275 2.74 4.08 -14.22
N PRO A 276 3.41 4.83 -15.11
CA PRO A 276 4.82 5.21 -14.95
C PRO A 276 5.02 6.08 -13.70
N GLU A 277 3.95 6.63 -13.16
CA GLU A 277 3.83 7.27 -11.85
C GLU A 277 3.86 6.22 -10.74
N MET A 278 4.94 5.43 -10.72
CA MET A 278 5.02 4.21 -9.92
C MET A 278 4.89 4.48 -8.42
N ALA A 279 5.64 5.45 -7.87
CA ALA A 279 5.56 5.80 -6.46
C ALA A 279 4.17 6.27 -6.05
N ALA A 280 3.47 6.95 -6.96
CA ALA A 280 2.15 7.51 -6.69
C ALA A 280 1.01 6.51 -6.88
N ALA A 281 1.10 5.57 -7.86
CA ALA A 281 -0.03 4.75 -8.28
C ALA A 281 0.32 3.38 -8.90
N GLY A 282 1.62 3.03 -9.06
CA GLY A 282 2.05 1.93 -9.93
C GLY A 282 2.24 0.57 -9.25
N LEU A 283 1.95 0.41 -7.96
CA LEU A 283 2.11 -0.86 -7.26
C LEU A 283 1.04 -1.88 -7.68
N TRP A 284 1.49 -3.03 -8.15
CA TRP A 284 0.71 -4.26 -8.20
C TRP A 284 0.97 -5.08 -6.95
N THR A 285 -0.08 -5.57 -6.28
CA THR A 285 0.06 -6.26 -4.99
C THR A 285 -1.17 -7.09 -4.63
N THR A 286 -1.10 -7.74 -3.48
CA THR A 286 -2.22 -8.46 -2.85
C THR A 286 -2.53 -7.85 -1.47
N PRO A 287 -3.74 -8.02 -0.93
CA PRO A 287 -4.04 -7.63 0.45
C PRO A 287 -3.11 -8.25 1.47
N THR A 288 -2.70 -9.51 1.26
CA THR A 288 -1.77 -10.23 2.13
C THR A 288 -0.40 -9.54 2.21
N ASP A 289 0.13 -9.08 1.09
CA ASP A 289 1.43 -8.41 1.06
C ASP A 289 1.36 -7.03 1.73
N LEU A 290 0.30 -6.26 1.49
CA LEU A 290 0.09 -4.99 2.20
C LEU A 290 -0.19 -5.18 3.70
N ALA A 291 -0.84 -6.28 4.10
CA ALA A 291 -0.99 -6.61 5.51
C ALA A 291 0.38 -6.83 6.19
N ARG A 292 1.36 -7.45 5.49
CA ARG A 292 2.75 -7.55 6.00
C ARG A 292 3.40 -6.20 6.22
N LEU A 293 3.17 -5.24 5.30
CA LEU A 293 3.64 -3.86 5.48
C LEU A 293 3.03 -3.23 6.76
N LEU A 294 1.70 -3.33 6.94
CA LEU A 294 1.02 -2.76 8.11
C LEU A 294 1.50 -3.39 9.42
N ILE A 295 1.69 -4.71 9.43
CA ILE A 295 2.24 -5.46 10.59
C ILE A 295 3.66 -4.98 10.91
N GLU A 296 4.53 -4.82 9.90
CA GLU A 296 5.89 -4.29 10.10
C GLU A 296 5.86 -2.89 10.72
N VAL A 297 4.98 -1.99 10.24
CA VAL A 297 4.80 -0.67 10.84
C VAL A 297 4.45 -0.79 12.32
N GLN A 298 3.44 -1.58 12.66
CA GLN A 298 2.99 -1.79 14.04
C GLN A 298 4.09 -2.38 14.93
N LEU A 299 4.78 -3.42 14.46
CA LEU A 299 5.84 -4.08 15.23
C LEU A 299 7.07 -3.19 15.39
N THR A 300 7.42 -2.40 14.39
CA THR A 300 8.54 -1.46 14.48
C THR A 300 8.25 -0.34 15.49
N LEU A 301 7.03 0.20 15.50
CA LEU A 301 6.60 1.18 16.49
C LEU A 301 6.68 0.65 17.95
N LEU A 302 6.49 -0.65 18.14
CA LEU A 302 6.64 -1.31 19.43
C LEU A 302 8.08 -1.74 19.77
N GLY A 303 9.05 -1.43 18.88
CA GLY A 303 10.43 -1.88 19.02
C GLY A 303 10.64 -3.39 18.85
N LYS A 304 9.66 -4.11 18.26
CA LYS A 304 9.68 -5.57 18.06
C LYS A 304 10.17 -6.00 16.68
N SER A 305 10.33 -5.07 15.74
CA SER A 305 10.86 -5.31 14.40
C SER A 305 11.67 -4.12 13.90
N GLN A 306 12.58 -4.36 12.95
CA GLN A 306 13.35 -3.35 12.22
C GLN A 306 13.80 -3.89 10.86
N ARG A 307 12.92 -4.58 10.15
CA ARG A 307 13.27 -5.19 8.85
C ARG A 307 13.63 -4.16 7.79
N VAL A 308 13.00 -3.00 7.85
CA VAL A 308 13.23 -1.90 6.90
C VAL A 308 13.73 -0.65 7.62
N LEU A 309 12.97 -0.15 8.58
CA LEU A 309 13.23 1.11 9.26
C LEU A 309 13.51 0.91 10.75
N THR A 310 14.30 1.81 11.33
CA THR A 310 14.38 1.98 12.78
C THR A 310 13.06 2.52 13.32
N GLN A 311 12.80 2.31 14.62
CA GLN A 311 11.59 2.83 15.28
C GLN A 311 11.44 4.34 15.06
N ARG A 312 12.51 5.13 15.21
CA ARG A 312 12.51 6.57 14.99
C ARG A 312 12.06 6.95 13.58
N MET A 313 12.55 6.25 12.54
CA MET A 313 12.15 6.53 11.16
C MET A 313 10.72 6.05 10.87
N MET A 314 10.27 4.98 11.54
CA MET A 314 8.90 4.52 11.41
C MET A 314 7.90 5.50 12.04
N GLU A 315 8.28 6.19 13.11
CA GLU A 315 7.46 7.22 13.73
C GLU A 315 7.14 8.38 12.76
N GLU A 316 8.05 8.72 11.84
CA GLU A 316 7.80 9.71 10.78
C GLU A 316 6.64 9.29 9.86
N MET A 317 6.43 7.99 9.64
CA MET A 317 5.33 7.48 8.80
C MET A 317 3.95 7.58 9.48
N VAL A 318 3.89 7.71 10.80
CA VAL A 318 2.64 7.68 11.57
C VAL A 318 2.44 8.87 12.50
N THR A 319 3.30 9.89 12.39
CA THR A 319 3.17 11.14 13.12
C THR A 319 2.79 12.26 12.14
N PRO A 320 1.61 12.87 12.30
CA PRO A 320 1.16 13.95 11.42
C PRO A 320 2.19 15.09 11.36
N VAL A 321 2.41 15.64 10.16
CA VAL A 321 3.41 16.69 9.93
C VAL A 321 2.95 18.07 10.45
N GLY A 322 1.72 18.16 10.95
CA GLY A 322 1.16 19.36 11.59
C GLY A 322 0.22 20.16 10.68
N VAL A 323 0.23 19.94 9.38
CA VAL A 323 -0.68 20.54 8.41
C VAL A 323 -1.39 19.42 7.63
N GLY A 324 -2.72 19.30 7.80
CA GLY A 324 -3.51 18.23 7.20
C GLY A 324 -3.39 16.88 7.92
N PRO A 325 -3.99 15.83 7.34
CA PRO A 325 -4.12 14.52 8.00
C PRO A 325 -2.94 13.58 7.74
N PHE A 326 -1.93 13.98 6.94
CA PHE A 326 -0.85 13.09 6.55
C PHE A 326 0.37 13.17 7.48
N ALA A 327 0.93 12.00 7.74
CA ALA A 327 2.32 11.80 8.10
C ALA A 327 3.15 11.58 6.82
N VAL A 328 4.35 11.04 6.94
CA VAL A 328 5.17 10.69 5.77
C VAL A 328 4.61 9.41 5.12
N GLY A 329 3.73 9.59 4.15
CA GLY A 329 3.14 8.53 3.32
C GLY A 329 1.76 8.03 3.76
N PHE A 330 1.42 8.01 5.04
CA PHE A 330 0.12 7.55 5.52
C PHE A 330 -0.81 8.71 5.91
N THR A 331 -2.12 8.50 5.73
CA THR A 331 -3.13 9.28 6.46
C THR A 331 -3.19 8.83 7.91
N ILE A 332 -3.40 9.77 8.81
CA ILE A 332 -3.56 9.52 10.24
C ILE A 332 -4.92 10.03 10.68
N GLU A 333 -5.73 9.14 11.21
CA GLU A 333 -7.10 9.46 11.59
C GLU A 333 -7.40 8.97 13.02
N LYS A 334 -8.19 9.73 13.75
CA LYS A 334 -8.82 9.29 14.98
C LYS A 334 -10.21 8.77 14.65
N MET A 335 -10.43 7.47 14.84
CA MET A 335 -11.72 6.83 14.65
C MET A 335 -12.15 6.18 15.97
N GLY A 336 -13.38 6.50 16.42
CA GLY A 336 -13.82 6.07 17.73
C GLY A 336 -12.84 6.48 18.82
N GLU A 337 -12.26 5.53 19.53
CA GLU A 337 -11.27 5.78 20.61
C GLU A 337 -9.82 5.60 20.17
N GLY A 338 -9.58 5.09 18.95
CA GLY A 338 -8.28 4.72 18.44
C GLY A 338 -7.66 5.71 17.44
N TRP A 339 -6.34 5.65 17.34
CA TRP A 339 -5.58 6.27 16.26
C TRP A 339 -5.21 5.22 15.23
N TYR A 340 -5.48 5.55 13.98
CA TYR A 340 -5.28 4.68 12.83
C TYR A 340 -4.35 5.34 11.82
N PHE A 341 -3.63 4.50 11.08
CA PHE A 341 -2.89 4.88 9.89
C PHE A 341 -3.37 4.04 8.71
N GLY A 342 -3.40 4.63 7.54
CA GLY A 342 -3.90 3.96 6.35
C GLY A 342 -3.73 4.78 5.09
N HIS A 343 -4.28 4.27 4.02
CA HIS A 343 -4.41 4.95 2.73
C HIS A 343 -5.45 4.23 1.89
N ASP A 344 -6.18 4.96 1.09
CA ASP A 344 -7.06 4.42 0.05
C ASP A 344 -6.44 4.57 -1.35
N GLY A 345 -7.04 3.94 -2.34
CA GLY A 345 -6.55 3.99 -3.70
C GLY A 345 -7.64 3.90 -4.76
N ALA A 346 -7.44 4.66 -5.84
CA ALA A 346 -8.30 4.64 -7.01
C ALA A 346 -7.45 4.73 -8.29
N ASN A 347 -7.40 3.64 -9.04
CA ASN A 347 -6.92 3.56 -10.41
C ASN A 347 -8.08 3.24 -11.34
N TRP A 348 -7.84 3.30 -12.63
CA TRP A 348 -8.79 2.93 -13.66
C TRP A 348 -9.23 1.47 -13.50
N GLY A 349 -10.50 1.26 -13.09
CA GLY A 349 -11.09 -0.05 -12.83
C GLY A 349 -10.68 -0.74 -11.52
N PHE A 350 -10.00 -0.04 -10.59
CA PHE A 350 -9.59 -0.59 -9.30
C PHE A 350 -9.86 0.37 -8.14
N ARG A 351 -10.29 -0.18 -7.02
CA ARG A 351 -10.41 0.52 -5.74
C ARG A 351 -9.77 -0.30 -4.64
N SER A 352 -9.11 0.38 -3.72
CA SER A 352 -8.37 -0.26 -2.63
C SER A 352 -8.42 0.57 -1.35
N ASP A 353 -8.32 -0.08 -0.21
CA ASP A 353 -8.34 0.53 1.13
C ASP A 353 -7.46 -0.27 2.08
N MET A 354 -6.67 0.39 2.89
CA MET A 354 -5.95 -0.22 4.00
C MET A 354 -6.02 0.66 5.24
N LEU A 355 -6.26 0.02 6.37
CA LEU A 355 -6.38 0.68 7.66
C LEU A 355 -5.81 -0.22 8.74
N ALA A 356 -4.98 0.33 9.64
CA ALA A 356 -4.49 -0.38 10.79
C ALA A 356 -4.47 0.51 12.04
N HIS A 357 -4.78 -0.08 13.18
CA HIS A 357 -4.64 0.59 14.46
C HIS A 357 -3.17 0.78 14.81
N ARG A 358 -2.81 1.99 15.29
CA ARG A 358 -1.40 2.37 15.52
C ARG A 358 -0.66 1.42 16.48
N VAL A 359 -1.34 0.86 17.49
CA VAL A 359 -0.67 0.09 18.55
C VAL A 359 -1.36 -1.22 18.97
N LYS A 360 -2.61 -1.48 18.52
CA LYS A 360 -3.38 -2.65 19.02
C LYS A 360 -3.23 -3.92 18.20
N GLY A 361 -2.44 -3.91 17.12
CA GLY A 361 -2.13 -5.10 16.33
C GLY A 361 -3.29 -5.64 15.50
N TYR A 362 -4.22 -4.79 15.09
CA TYR A 362 -5.26 -5.15 14.14
C TYR A 362 -5.33 -4.16 12.97
N GLY A 363 -5.87 -4.62 11.87
CA GLY A 363 -6.01 -3.87 10.63
C GLY A 363 -6.64 -4.68 9.53
N VAL A 364 -6.89 -4.05 8.41
CA VAL A 364 -7.49 -4.65 7.23
C VAL A 364 -6.94 -4.04 5.94
N VAL A 365 -6.81 -4.87 4.92
CA VAL A 365 -6.56 -4.44 3.54
C VAL A 365 -7.67 -5.02 2.67
N ILE A 366 -8.29 -4.19 1.84
CA ILE A 366 -9.39 -4.56 0.95
C ILE A 366 -9.07 -4.05 -0.45
N MET A 367 -9.18 -4.90 -1.46
CA MET A 367 -8.94 -4.55 -2.85
C MET A 367 -10.05 -5.08 -3.75
N THR A 368 -10.46 -4.28 -4.73
CA THR A 368 -11.51 -4.61 -5.69
C THR A 368 -11.08 -4.26 -7.11
N ASN A 369 -11.60 -4.96 -8.09
CA ASN A 369 -11.38 -4.72 -9.50
C ASN A 369 -12.57 -4.03 -10.18
N SER A 370 -13.13 -3.01 -9.54
CA SER A 370 -14.22 -2.20 -10.10
C SER A 370 -14.13 -0.74 -9.67
N ASP A 371 -14.53 0.18 -10.56
CA ASP A 371 -14.63 1.61 -10.26
C ASP A 371 -15.65 1.95 -9.16
N SER A 372 -16.62 1.07 -8.93
CA SER A 372 -17.65 1.22 -7.90
C SER A 372 -17.31 0.61 -6.54
N GLY A 373 -16.10 0.03 -6.38
CA GLY A 373 -15.70 -0.72 -5.18
C GLY A 373 -15.74 0.03 -3.86
N GLY A 374 -15.66 1.37 -3.88
CA GLY A 374 -15.51 2.17 -2.68
C GLY A 374 -16.62 2.01 -1.63
N ALA A 375 -17.90 1.92 -2.08
CA ALA A 375 -19.03 1.73 -1.17
C ALA A 375 -19.05 0.34 -0.53
N LEU A 376 -18.74 -0.70 -1.33
CA LEU A 376 -18.60 -2.07 -0.83
C LEU A 376 -17.48 -2.17 0.21
N MET A 377 -16.31 -1.59 -0.06
CA MET A 377 -15.17 -1.65 0.85
C MET A 377 -15.49 -1.03 2.21
N ARG A 378 -16.21 0.11 2.25
CA ARG A 378 -16.64 0.72 3.51
C ARG A 378 -17.55 -0.19 4.31
N GLU A 379 -18.58 -0.77 3.69
CA GLU A 379 -19.49 -1.71 4.37
C GLU A 379 -18.73 -2.96 4.88
N VAL A 380 -17.85 -3.53 4.07
CA VAL A 380 -17.04 -4.69 4.45
C VAL A 380 -16.13 -4.37 5.64
N ARG A 381 -15.48 -3.21 5.62
CA ARG A 381 -14.63 -2.75 6.74
C ARG A 381 -15.45 -2.61 8.03
N ASP A 382 -16.66 -2.06 7.95
CA ASP A 382 -17.54 -1.92 9.09
C ASP A 382 -18.03 -3.28 9.62
N ARG A 383 -18.33 -4.25 8.75
CA ARG A 383 -18.66 -5.62 9.16
C ARG A 383 -17.49 -6.30 9.88
N ILE A 384 -16.27 -6.15 9.36
CA ILE A 384 -15.05 -6.65 10.00
C ILE A 384 -14.87 -5.99 11.37
N ALA A 385 -14.95 -4.66 11.43
CA ALA A 385 -14.80 -3.93 12.68
C ALA A 385 -15.82 -4.36 13.75
N ARG A 386 -17.09 -4.60 13.36
CA ARG A 386 -18.12 -5.14 14.27
C ARG A 386 -17.80 -6.56 14.72
N ALA A 387 -17.42 -7.44 13.78
CA ALA A 387 -17.13 -8.84 14.08
C ALA A 387 -15.97 -9.01 15.08
N TYR A 388 -14.99 -8.12 15.00
CA TYR A 388 -13.81 -8.10 15.89
C TYR A 388 -13.95 -7.16 17.09
N GLY A 389 -15.01 -6.36 17.17
CA GLY A 389 -15.19 -5.37 18.24
C GLY A 389 -14.15 -4.26 18.20
N TRP A 390 -13.72 -3.83 17.03
CA TRP A 390 -12.74 -2.74 16.89
C TRP A 390 -13.32 -1.40 17.36
N ASP A 391 -12.45 -0.51 17.80
CA ASP A 391 -12.82 0.82 18.29
C ASP A 391 -12.95 1.88 17.17
N THR A 392 -12.91 1.45 15.88
CA THR A 392 -13.18 2.33 14.73
C THR A 392 -14.64 2.75 14.61
N LEU A 393 -15.54 1.98 15.22
CA LEU A 393 -16.97 2.25 15.12
C LEU A 393 -17.32 3.46 15.97
N ASP A 394 -18.03 4.41 15.38
CA ASP A 394 -18.65 5.52 16.12
C ASP A 394 -19.56 4.95 17.17
N LYS A 395 -19.17 5.09 18.44
CA LYS A 395 -20.14 4.93 19.51
C LYS A 395 -21.12 6.08 19.38
N PRO A 396 -22.45 5.82 19.38
CA PRO A 396 -23.43 6.89 19.45
C PRO A 396 -23.06 7.81 20.61
N VAL A 397 -22.76 9.08 20.31
CA VAL A 397 -22.62 10.06 21.39
C VAL A 397 -23.99 10.10 22.05
N ALA A 398 -24.07 9.65 23.29
CA ALA A 398 -25.26 9.83 24.09
C ALA A 398 -25.54 11.34 24.14
N ARG A 399 -26.66 11.77 23.51
CA ARG A 399 -27.14 13.14 23.57
C ARG A 399 -27.83 13.36 24.90
#